data_2441ff99b8f8c274e056507ccf37535a
#
_entry.id   2441ff99b8f8c274e056507ccf37535a
#
_cell.length_a   1.000
_cell.length_b   1.000
_cell.length_c   1.000
_cell.angle_alpha   90.00
_cell.angle_beta   90.00
_cell.angle_gamma   90.00
#
_symmetry.space_group_name_H-M   'P 1'
#
loop_
_entity.id
_entity.type
_entity.pdbx_description
1 polymer ?
#
loop_
_entity_poly.entity_id
_entity_poly.type
_entity_poly.pdbx_seq_one_letter_code
_entity_poly.pdbx_strand_id
1 'polypeptide(L)'
;MNKWIAGARPKTLPAAIAPVAVASALAGEKFDPLLALLALLVSLALQIGVNYANDYSDGVKGTDDNRIGPMRLVASGAAPAHHVKFAAYIALGFGAVFGLTLALQTSLWLVAVGALAIAAAWGYTGGKNPYGYFGFGELSVFVFFGLVATMGTYYAQTGEITF
;
A
#
# COMPACT_ATOMS: atom_id res chain seq x y z
N MET A 1 21.96 -2.65 -7.51
CA MET A 1 20.84 -2.52 -6.53
C MET A 1 20.25 -3.91 -6.33
N ASN A 2 19.94 -4.31 -5.09
CA ASN A 2 19.30 -5.60 -4.83
C ASN A 2 17.96 -5.67 -5.58
N LYS A 3 17.69 -6.80 -6.25
CA LYS A 3 16.48 -6.99 -7.05
C LYS A 3 15.18 -6.78 -6.25
N TRP A 4 15.14 -7.19 -4.99
CA TRP A 4 13.99 -6.98 -4.11
C TRP A 4 13.73 -5.51 -3.80
N ILE A 5 14.81 -4.72 -3.58
CA ILE A 5 14.67 -3.26 -3.44
C ILE A 5 14.13 -2.65 -4.74
N ALA A 6 14.61 -3.13 -5.90
CA ALA A 6 14.08 -2.67 -7.18
C ALA A 6 12.59 -2.97 -7.33
N GLY A 7 12.13 -4.19 -6.96
CA GLY A 7 10.73 -4.59 -6.98
C GLY A 7 9.84 -3.83 -5.99
N ALA A 8 10.37 -3.45 -4.83
CA ALA A 8 9.68 -2.57 -3.87
C ALA A 8 9.44 -1.15 -4.41
N ARG A 9 10.13 -0.75 -5.49
CA ARG A 9 10.01 0.54 -6.20
C ARG A 9 10.18 1.75 -5.27
N PRO A 10 11.39 2.03 -4.77
CA PRO A 10 11.62 3.14 -3.81
C PRO A 10 11.12 4.50 -4.29
N LYS A 11 11.09 4.73 -5.62
CA LYS A 11 10.59 5.98 -6.21
C LYS A 11 9.08 6.21 -5.99
N THR A 12 8.32 5.18 -5.61
CA THR A 12 6.88 5.29 -5.32
C THR A 12 6.58 5.45 -3.82
N LEU A 13 7.56 5.20 -2.95
CA LEU A 13 7.37 5.28 -1.49
C LEU A 13 7.00 6.69 -0.97
N PRO A 14 7.45 7.80 -1.59
CA PRO A 14 6.98 9.12 -1.20
C PRO A 14 5.46 9.29 -1.22
N ALA A 15 4.75 8.58 -2.12
CA ALA A 15 3.29 8.58 -2.16
C ALA A 15 2.65 7.96 -0.91
N ALA A 16 3.34 7.03 -0.23
CA ALA A 16 2.90 6.44 1.03
C ALA A 16 3.31 7.29 2.25
N ILE A 17 4.41 8.05 2.15
CA ILE A 17 4.94 8.86 3.26
C ILE A 17 4.19 10.19 3.38
N ALA A 18 3.96 10.87 2.25
CA ALA A 18 3.40 12.22 2.24
C ALA A 18 2.05 12.35 2.96
N PRO A 19 1.03 11.49 2.70
CA PRO A 19 -0.26 11.60 3.37
C PRO A 19 -0.16 11.42 4.90
N VAL A 20 0.71 10.50 5.36
CA VAL A 20 0.93 10.29 6.78
C VAL A 20 1.63 11.49 7.42
N ALA A 21 2.64 12.05 6.76
CA ALA A 21 3.34 13.22 7.26
C ALA A 21 2.43 14.45 7.35
N VAL A 22 1.61 14.70 6.32
CA VAL A 22 0.65 15.80 6.31
C VAL A 22 -0.40 15.63 7.42
N ALA A 23 -1.00 14.44 7.53
CA ALA A 23 -2.00 14.17 8.56
C ALA A 23 -1.44 14.27 9.98
N SER A 24 -0.21 13.78 10.19
CA SER A 24 0.47 13.89 11.49
C SER A 24 0.78 15.36 11.85
N ALA A 25 1.18 16.17 10.88
CA ALA A 25 1.41 17.60 11.10
C ALA A 25 0.10 18.34 11.44
N LEU A 26 -1.02 17.97 10.80
CA LEU A 26 -2.34 18.55 11.06
C LEU A 26 -2.91 18.16 12.44
N ALA A 27 -2.43 17.06 13.04
CA ALA A 27 -2.87 16.66 14.39
C ALA A 27 -2.46 17.66 15.49
N GLY A 28 -1.47 18.52 15.24
CA GLY A 28 -1.06 19.58 16.15
C GLY A 28 -0.71 19.05 17.54
N GLU A 29 -1.38 19.53 18.58
CA GLU A 29 -1.17 19.13 19.97
C GLU A 29 -1.57 17.67 20.26
N LYS A 30 -2.40 17.06 19.43
CA LYS A 30 -2.81 15.65 19.53
C LYS A 30 -1.81 14.69 18.86
N PHE A 31 -0.68 15.18 18.36
CA PHE A 31 0.32 14.36 17.70
C PHE A 31 0.92 13.31 18.63
N ASP A 32 0.78 12.04 18.25
CA ASP A 32 1.42 10.90 18.92
C ASP A 32 2.42 10.25 17.94
N PRO A 33 3.73 10.22 18.30
CA PRO A 33 4.75 9.67 17.41
C PRO A 33 4.63 8.16 17.19
N LEU A 34 4.05 7.40 18.14
CA LEU A 34 3.84 5.97 17.97
C LEU A 34 2.72 5.70 16.96
N LEU A 35 1.60 6.42 17.06
CA LEU A 35 0.50 6.31 16.10
C LEU A 35 0.93 6.75 14.70
N ALA A 36 1.75 7.82 14.59
CA ALA A 36 2.34 8.26 13.32
C ALA A 36 3.25 7.18 12.72
N LEU A 37 4.10 6.56 13.53
CA LEU A 37 5.00 5.48 13.10
C LEU A 37 4.19 4.26 12.63
N LEU A 38 3.17 3.84 13.36
CA LEU A 38 2.30 2.72 12.97
C LEU A 38 1.58 3.01 11.65
N ALA A 39 1.00 4.20 11.49
CA ALA A 39 0.36 4.62 10.23
C ALA A 39 1.35 4.63 9.07
N LEU A 40 2.59 5.10 9.28
CA LEU A 40 3.65 5.08 8.28
C LEU A 40 4.04 3.65 7.89
N LEU A 41 4.20 2.76 8.86
CA LEU A 41 4.53 1.35 8.60
C LEU A 41 3.40 0.65 7.84
N VAL A 42 2.13 0.92 8.16
CA VAL A 42 0.97 0.44 7.39
C VAL A 42 1.06 0.91 5.94
N SER A 43 1.21 2.22 5.74
CA SER A 43 1.21 2.84 4.41
C SER A 43 2.37 2.31 3.55
N LEU A 44 3.59 2.22 4.11
CA LEU A 44 4.76 1.67 3.42
C LEU A 44 4.59 0.18 3.09
N ALA A 45 4.08 -0.61 4.03
CA ALA A 45 3.87 -2.04 3.83
C ALA A 45 2.82 -2.31 2.72
N LEU A 46 1.72 -1.55 2.69
CA LEU A 46 0.72 -1.64 1.63
C LEU A 46 1.30 -1.20 0.28
N GLN A 47 2.08 -0.10 0.23
CA GLN A 47 2.73 0.36 -1.00
C GLN A 47 3.71 -0.68 -1.57
N ILE A 48 4.53 -1.28 -0.71
CA ILE A 48 5.46 -2.34 -1.12
C ILE A 48 4.68 -3.58 -1.55
N GLY A 49 3.66 -3.94 -0.79
CA GLY A 49 2.79 -5.08 -1.07
C GLY A 49 2.10 -4.97 -2.42
N VAL A 50 1.50 -3.81 -2.75
CA VAL A 50 0.87 -3.58 -4.05
C VAL A 50 1.88 -3.58 -5.19
N ASN A 51 3.10 -3.07 -4.96
CA ASN A 51 4.15 -3.10 -5.99
C ASN A 51 4.54 -4.55 -6.36
N TYR A 52 4.70 -5.44 -5.36
CA TYR A 52 4.95 -6.86 -5.61
C TYR A 52 3.74 -7.60 -6.17
N ALA A 53 2.51 -7.29 -5.70
CA ALA A 53 1.29 -7.90 -6.20
C ALA A 53 1.10 -7.58 -7.70
N ASN A 54 1.35 -6.33 -8.08
CA ASN A 54 1.30 -5.89 -9.47
C ASN A 54 2.38 -6.56 -10.32
N ASP A 55 3.62 -6.64 -9.82
CA ASP A 55 4.73 -7.31 -10.52
C ASP A 55 4.40 -8.80 -10.76
N TYR A 56 3.89 -9.49 -9.74
CA TYR A 56 3.45 -10.87 -9.85
C TYR A 56 2.31 -11.03 -10.87
N SER A 57 1.25 -10.26 -10.73
CA SER A 57 0.03 -10.44 -11.53
C SER A 57 0.24 -10.08 -12.99
N ASP A 58 0.92 -8.96 -13.26
CA ASP A 58 1.22 -8.48 -14.59
C ASP A 58 2.21 -9.44 -15.31
N GLY A 59 3.24 -9.90 -14.56
CA GLY A 59 4.22 -10.84 -15.12
C GLY A 59 3.62 -12.21 -15.45
N VAL A 60 2.69 -12.74 -14.64
CA VAL A 60 2.01 -14.02 -14.93
C VAL A 60 1.02 -13.88 -16.10
N LYS A 61 0.41 -12.71 -16.27
CA LYS A 61 -0.52 -12.42 -17.36
C LYS A 61 0.15 -12.01 -18.68
N GLY A 62 1.48 -11.77 -18.66
CA GLY A 62 2.24 -11.30 -19.83
C GLY A 62 1.98 -9.85 -20.21
N THR A 63 1.30 -9.08 -19.38
CA THR A 63 1.02 -7.66 -19.65
C THR A 63 2.26 -6.77 -19.56
N ASP A 64 3.32 -7.24 -18.92
CA ASP A 64 4.60 -6.55 -18.77
C ASP A 64 5.66 -6.96 -19.83
N ASP A 65 5.37 -7.90 -20.74
CA ASP A 65 6.35 -8.46 -21.69
C ASP A 65 6.94 -7.42 -22.66
N ASN A 66 6.14 -6.43 -23.06
CA ASN A 66 6.57 -5.34 -23.98
C ASN A 66 6.64 -3.98 -23.29
N ARG A 67 6.70 -3.94 -21.95
CA ARG A 67 6.64 -2.70 -21.20
C ARG A 67 7.98 -1.96 -21.23
N ILE A 68 7.94 -0.66 -21.52
CA ILE A 68 9.06 0.27 -21.32
C ILE A 68 8.92 0.87 -19.92
N GLY A 69 9.90 0.63 -19.03
CA GLY A 69 9.85 1.17 -17.66
C GLY A 69 10.80 0.48 -16.68
N PRO A 70 10.66 0.74 -15.38
CA PRO A 70 11.48 0.10 -14.35
C PRO A 70 11.38 -1.43 -14.42
N MET A 71 12.47 -2.10 -14.05
CA MET A 71 12.57 -3.55 -14.05
C MET A 71 11.41 -4.20 -13.27
N ARG A 72 10.81 -5.22 -13.86
CA ARG A 72 9.82 -6.11 -13.27
C ARG A 72 10.48 -7.45 -12.97
N LEU A 73 10.33 -7.94 -11.73
CA LEU A 73 11.02 -9.15 -11.28
C LEU A 73 10.58 -10.39 -12.05
N VAL A 74 9.27 -10.53 -12.29
CA VAL A 74 8.71 -11.70 -12.99
C VAL A 74 8.95 -11.60 -14.48
N ALA A 75 8.53 -10.53 -15.14
CA ALA A 75 8.64 -10.37 -16.58
C ALA A 75 10.11 -10.36 -17.08
N SER A 76 11.05 -9.83 -16.29
CA SER A 76 12.49 -9.88 -16.62
C SER A 76 13.17 -11.21 -16.31
N GLY A 77 12.48 -12.17 -15.69
CA GLY A 77 13.07 -13.42 -15.20
C GLY A 77 14.00 -13.26 -13.99
N ALA A 78 14.08 -12.07 -13.37
CA ALA A 78 14.95 -11.82 -12.23
C ALA A 78 14.53 -12.59 -10.97
N ALA A 79 13.24 -12.93 -10.82
CA ALA A 79 12.76 -13.79 -9.75
C ALA A 79 11.57 -14.65 -10.22
N PRO A 80 11.46 -15.90 -9.71
CA PRO A 80 10.30 -16.75 -9.94
C PRO A 80 9.00 -16.09 -9.44
N ALA A 81 7.91 -16.22 -10.20
CA ALA A 81 6.62 -15.60 -9.89
C ALA A 81 6.11 -15.93 -8.47
N HIS A 82 6.27 -17.20 -8.03
CA HIS A 82 5.83 -17.60 -6.68
C HIS A 82 6.61 -16.90 -5.55
N HIS A 83 7.88 -16.58 -5.74
CA HIS A 83 8.65 -15.80 -4.76
C HIS A 83 8.16 -14.34 -4.68
N VAL A 84 7.84 -13.72 -5.83
CA VAL A 84 7.31 -12.36 -5.88
C VAL A 84 5.91 -12.31 -5.24
N LYS A 85 5.06 -13.31 -5.52
CA LYS A 85 3.76 -13.48 -4.85
C LYS A 85 3.91 -13.58 -3.33
N PHE A 86 4.86 -14.39 -2.87
CA PHE A 86 5.11 -14.56 -1.44
C PHE A 86 5.62 -13.27 -0.79
N ALA A 87 6.50 -12.52 -1.47
CA ALA A 87 6.92 -11.19 -1.00
C ALA A 87 5.76 -10.20 -0.88
N ALA A 88 4.80 -10.24 -1.83
CA ALA A 88 3.57 -9.45 -1.73
C ALA A 88 2.76 -9.82 -0.48
N TYR A 89 2.55 -11.11 -0.21
CA TYR A 89 1.82 -11.57 0.98
C TYR A 89 2.52 -11.19 2.28
N ILE A 90 3.85 -11.29 2.35
CA ILE A 90 4.62 -10.84 3.51
C ILE A 90 4.41 -9.34 3.75
N ALA A 91 4.56 -8.51 2.72
CA ALA A 91 4.39 -7.08 2.86
C ALA A 91 2.97 -6.70 3.27
N LEU A 92 1.93 -7.26 2.63
CA LEU A 92 0.53 -7.04 3.00
C LEU A 92 0.23 -7.57 4.42
N GLY A 93 0.84 -8.69 4.81
CA GLY A 93 0.76 -9.24 6.17
C GLY A 93 1.34 -8.30 7.22
N PHE A 94 2.50 -7.68 6.96
CA PHE A 94 3.02 -6.62 7.85
C PHE A 94 2.07 -5.43 7.92
N GLY A 95 1.49 -5.02 6.79
CA GLY A 95 0.46 -3.99 6.77
C GLY A 95 -0.75 -4.33 7.65
N ALA A 96 -1.21 -5.60 7.61
CA ALA A 96 -2.29 -6.09 8.46
C ALA A 96 -1.92 -6.07 9.96
N VAL A 97 -0.70 -6.53 10.31
CA VAL A 97 -0.22 -6.54 11.70
C VAL A 97 -0.11 -5.12 12.26
N PHE A 98 0.56 -4.21 11.55
CA PHE A 98 0.68 -2.81 11.99
C PHE A 98 -0.67 -2.11 12.01
N GLY A 99 -1.55 -2.38 11.02
CA GLY A 99 -2.90 -1.83 10.97
C GLY A 99 -3.79 -2.31 12.12
N LEU A 100 -3.69 -3.59 12.47
CA LEU A 100 -4.38 -4.13 13.64
C LEU A 100 -3.85 -3.50 14.94
N THR A 101 -2.53 -3.35 15.07
CA THR A 101 -1.92 -2.69 16.23
C THR A 101 -2.41 -1.23 16.35
N LEU A 102 -2.46 -0.50 15.25
CA LEU A 102 -2.99 0.87 15.21
C LEU A 102 -4.48 0.90 15.61
N ALA A 103 -5.29 -0.01 15.06
CA ALA A 103 -6.72 -0.08 15.35
C ALA A 103 -7.01 -0.41 16.82
N LEU A 104 -6.24 -1.31 17.43
CA LEU A 104 -6.38 -1.66 18.86
C LEU A 104 -6.06 -0.49 19.79
N GLN A 105 -5.22 0.44 19.37
CA GLN A 105 -4.85 1.63 20.15
C GLN A 105 -5.79 2.82 19.89
N THR A 106 -6.57 2.78 18.81
CA THR A 106 -7.40 3.93 18.39
C THR A 106 -8.86 3.54 18.21
N SER A 107 -9.21 2.85 17.12
CA SER A 107 -10.58 2.47 16.83
C SER A 107 -10.67 1.22 15.95
N LEU A 108 -11.44 0.23 16.40
CA LEU A 108 -11.58 -1.07 15.73
C LEU A 108 -12.20 -0.98 14.32
N TRP A 109 -12.94 0.08 13.97
CA TRP A 109 -13.47 0.22 12.62
C TRP A 109 -12.36 0.38 11.56
N LEU A 110 -11.16 0.83 11.97
CA LEU A 110 -9.98 0.88 11.10
C LEU A 110 -9.54 -0.49 10.60
N VAL A 111 -9.92 -1.58 11.29
CA VAL A 111 -9.72 -2.96 10.80
C VAL A 111 -10.48 -3.18 9.50
N ALA A 112 -11.73 -2.72 9.41
CA ALA A 112 -12.52 -2.83 8.18
C ALA A 112 -11.91 -2.02 7.04
N VAL A 113 -11.42 -0.80 7.32
CA VAL A 113 -10.71 0.04 6.33
C VAL A 113 -9.43 -0.64 5.85
N GLY A 114 -8.64 -1.19 6.77
CA GLY A 114 -7.41 -1.93 6.43
C GLY A 114 -7.68 -3.18 5.58
N ALA A 115 -8.71 -3.94 5.93
CA ALA A 115 -9.12 -5.10 5.14
C ALA A 115 -9.54 -4.73 3.71
N LEU A 116 -10.32 -3.65 3.56
CA LEU A 116 -10.69 -3.11 2.25
C LEU A 116 -9.46 -2.62 1.46
N ALA A 117 -8.52 -1.95 2.12
CA ALA A 117 -7.28 -1.48 1.49
C ALA A 117 -6.43 -2.66 0.98
N ILE A 118 -6.28 -3.74 1.78
CA ILE A 118 -5.55 -4.95 1.37
C ILE A 118 -6.27 -5.65 0.21
N ALA A 119 -7.59 -5.78 0.27
CA ALA A 119 -8.39 -6.37 -0.81
C ALA A 119 -8.26 -5.55 -2.10
N ALA A 120 -8.32 -4.22 -2.00
CA ALA A 120 -8.12 -3.33 -3.14
C ALA A 120 -6.70 -3.41 -3.71
N ALA A 121 -5.66 -3.45 -2.85
CA ALA A 121 -4.27 -3.60 -3.25
C ALA A 121 -4.05 -4.89 -4.06
N TRP A 122 -4.65 -6.01 -3.63
CA TRP A 122 -4.57 -7.27 -4.36
C TRP A 122 -5.42 -7.25 -5.64
N GLY A 123 -6.65 -6.74 -5.58
CA GLY A 123 -7.60 -6.70 -6.70
C GLY A 123 -7.24 -5.70 -7.81
N TYR A 124 -6.25 -4.83 -7.57
CA TYR A 124 -5.83 -3.82 -8.55
C TYR A 124 -5.35 -4.45 -9.87
N THR A 125 -4.47 -5.45 -9.79
CA THR A 125 -3.98 -6.23 -10.94
C THR A 125 -4.27 -7.72 -10.82
N GLY A 126 -4.65 -8.20 -9.64
CA GLY A 126 -4.94 -9.59 -9.33
C GLY A 126 -6.35 -10.03 -9.72
N GLY A 127 -6.58 -11.35 -9.67
CA GLY A 127 -7.88 -11.94 -9.98
C GLY A 127 -8.19 -12.03 -11.47
N LYS A 128 -9.45 -12.41 -11.77
CA LYS A 128 -9.94 -12.58 -13.17
C LYS A 128 -10.25 -11.25 -13.85
N ASN A 129 -10.79 -10.28 -13.08
CA ASN A 129 -11.21 -8.96 -13.59
C ASN A 129 -10.57 -7.86 -12.72
N PRO A 130 -9.26 -7.57 -12.88
CA PRO A 130 -8.59 -6.57 -12.08
C PRO A 130 -9.08 -5.18 -12.44
N TYR A 131 -9.51 -4.43 -11.43
CA TYR A 131 -10.13 -3.12 -11.66
C TYR A 131 -9.14 -2.07 -12.18
N GLY A 132 -7.84 -2.24 -11.95
CA GLY A 132 -6.81 -1.35 -12.50
C GLY A 132 -6.75 -1.35 -14.03
N TYR A 133 -7.19 -2.42 -14.70
CA TYR A 133 -7.23 -2.49 -16.16
C TYR A 133 -8.45 -1.80 -16.78
N PHE A 134 -9.43 -1.41 -15.97
CA PHE A 134 -10.61 -0.66 -16.41
C PHE A 134 -10.47 0.86 -16.25
N GLY A 135 -9.25 1.39 -16.06
CA GLY A 135 -8.99 2.82 -15.93
C GLY A 135 -9.22 3.40 -14.54
N PHE A 136 -9.46 2.55 -13.52
CA PHE A 136 -9.67 3.01 -12.14
C PHE A 136 -8.37 3.24 -11.35
N GLY A 137 -7.22 3.31 -12.03
CA GLY A 137 -5.91 3.48 -11.39
C GLY A 137 -5.79 4.78 -10.61
N GLU A 138 -6.07 5.92 -11.28
CA GLU A 138 -5.97 7.24 -10.67
C GLU A 138 -6.98 7.42 -9.54
N LEU A 139 -8.22 6.93 -9.73
CA LEU A 139 -9.25 6.95 -8.70
C LEU A 139 -8.81 6.14 -7.46
N SER A 140 -8.22 4.97 -7.66
CA SER A 140 -7.70 4.14 -6.58
C SER A 140 -6.59 4.85 -5.80
N VAL A 141 -5.65 5.48 -6.50
CA VAL A 141 -4.58 6.27 -5.86
C VAL A 141 -5.18 7.43 -5.08
N PHE A 142 -6.10 8.18 -5.65
CA PHE A 142 -6.78 9.28 -4.97
C PHE A 142 -7.50 8.81 -3.70
N VAL A 143 -8.25 7.70 -3.78
CA VAL A 143 -9.00 7.18 -2.64
C VAL A 143 -8.06 6.64 -1.57
N PHE A 144 -7.15 5.74 -1.89
CA PHE A 144 -6.36 5.03 -0.87
C PHE A 144 -5.16 5.85 -0.37
N PHE A 145 -4.43 6.53 -1.23
CA PHE A 145 -3.27 7.35 -0.83
C PHE A 145 -3.66 8.82 -0.53
N GLY A 146 -4.69 9.34 -1.19
CA GLY A 146 -5.23 10.65 -0.87
C GLY A 146 -6.10 10.62 0.38
N LEU A 147 -7.30 10.06 0.27
CA LEU A 147 -8.30 10.15 1.33
C LEU A 147 -8.04 9.18 2.48
N VAL A 148 -7.93 7.87 2.22
CA VAL A 148 -7.84 6.86 3.29
C VAL A 148 -6.56 7.02 4.11
N ALA A 149 -5.42 7.20 3.47
CA ALA A 149 -4.15 7.35 4.18
C ALA A 149 -4.10 8.66 4.99
N THR A 150 -4.57 9.78 4.41
CA THR A 150 -4.56 11.08 5.12
C THR A 150 -5.60 11.12 6.23
N MET A 151 -6.87 10.87 5.91
CA MET A 151 -7.96 10.94 6.89
C MET A 151 -7.86 9.84 7.94
N GLY A 152 -7.44 8.62 7.56
CA GLY A 152 -7.22 7.52 8.47
C GLY A 152 -6.10 7.80 9.47
N THR A 153 -4.99 8.41 9.02
CA THR A 153 -3.90 8.83 9.92
C THR A 153 -4.36 9.97 10.82
N TYR A 154 -5.04 10.98 10.28
CA TYR A 154 -5.56 12.09 11.08
C TYR A 154 -6.53 11.60 12.15
N TYR A 155 -7.47 10.73 11.77
CA TYR A 155 -8.40 10.11 12.71
C TYR A 155 -7.69 9.28 13.79
N ALA A 156 -6.67 8.51 13.42
CA ALA A 156 -5.89 7.74 14.38
C ALA A 156 -5.20 8.64 15.42
N GLN A 157 -4.77 9.85 15.02
CA GLN A 157 -4.13 10.83 15.92
C GLN A 157 -5.15 11.58 16.80
N THR A 158 -6.30 11.94 16.24
CA THR A 158 -7.20 12.93 16.87
C THR A 158 -8.49 12.32 17.42
N GLY A 159 -8.90 11.15 16.92
CA GLY A 159 -10.21 10.55 17.17
C GLY A 159 -11.36 11.21 16.40
N GLU A 160 -11.07 12.18 15.53
CA GLU A 160 -12.06 12.99 14.83
C GLU A 160 -11.76 13.04 13.32
N ILE A 161 -12.81 13.24 12.50
CA ILE A 161 -12.70 13.60 11.09
C ILE A 161 -13.34 14.99 10.98
N THR A 162 -12.49 16.02 10.97
CA THR A 162 -12.92 17.42 10.76
C THR A 162 -12.41 17.89 9.41
N PHE A 163 -13.23 18.63 8.70
CA PHE A 163 -12.92 19.27 7.41
C PHE A 163 -12.80 20.78 7.59
#